data_d1be1261e3fa69132d17e2ba2c7cd722
#
_entry.id   d1be1261e3fa69132d17e2ba2c7cd722
#
_cell.length_a   1.000
_cell.length_b   1.000
_cell.length_c   1.000
_cell.angle_alpha   90.00
_cell.angle_beta   90.00
_cell.angle_gamma   90.00
#
_symmetry.space_group_name_H-M   'P 1'
#
loop_
_entity.id
_entity.type
_entity.pdbx_description
1 polymer ?
#
loop_
_entity_poly.entity_id
_entity_poly.type
_entity_poly.pdbx_seq_one_letter_code
_entity_poly.pdbx_strand_id
1 'polypeptide(L)'
;MKKLIFLSLMAICFCVRLYAQTNFKYKNASLPVEVRVQDLLSRMTLEEKIAQMRHIHAYSIMENGKLNEEKLEKMIGGQNYGFIEGITLPGKECLTLMNEVQKYMREKTRLGIPVFTLTESLHGSVHDGSTIFPQAIALGSTFNPILAYEMTSAIAKELSAQGITQSLTPVIDVCRDLRWGRVEECFGEDPFLVSRMGVSQVRGYLDNQVSPMIKHFGAHGTPQGGLNLASVSCGQRELLSIYLKTFETVVKEAKPWAVMSSYNSWNNEPNSSSHYLMTELLRDRWDFQGYVYSDWGAIGMLNYFHKTAQNSAEAAIQALTAGLDAEASDNSYAELQQLVENGMLDVKYIDQAVARILTAKFNMGLFEYPLPMEKNYDKVVHAPAHVSLARKIAEESIVLLQNENNILPLQMNKLKSIAVIGPNADQVQFGDYTWSRDNKDGVTLLEALKERVGNQLTLNYAKGCDLVTDDRSGFKEAVDVAKKSDVCIVVVGSASASLARDYSNATCGEGFDLSDLTLTGVQEDLVEAIHATGKPVIVVLLSGKPFAMSWIKENIPGIVVQWYPGEQGG
;
A
#
# COMPACT_ATOMS: atom_id res chain seq x y z
N MET A 1 53.48 -32.02 -28.77
CA MET A 1 52.71 -32.78 -27.78
C MET A 1 52.15 -31.88 -26.66
N LYS A 2 52.91 -31.06 -25.91
CA LYS A 2 52.39 -30.26 -24.78
C LYS A 2 51.27 -29.26 -25.16
N LYS A 3 51.30 -28.62 -26.39
CA LYS A 3 50.24 -27.71 -26.86
C LYS A 3 48.93 -28.44 -27.25
N LEU A 4 49.01 -29.67 -27.75
CA LEU A 4 47.80 -30.45 -28.05
C LEU A 4 47.09 -30.93 -26.79
N ILE A 5 47.85 -31.33 -25.77
CA ILE A 5 47.28 -31.74 -24.46
C ILE A 5 46.61 -30.57 -23.76
N PHE A 6 47.17 -29.36 -23.86
CA PHE A 6 46.57 -28.18 -23.28
C PHE A 6 45.27 -27.75 -23.99
N LEU A 7 45.22 -27.84 -25.31
CA LEU A 7 44.01 -27.60 -26.11
C LEU A 7 42.91 -28.62 -25.84
N SER A 8 43.27 -29.91 -25.69
CA SER A 8 42.30 -30.94 -25.35
C SER A 8 41.78 -30.81 -23.91
N LEU A 9 42.60 -30.43 -22.95
CA LEU A 9 42.17 -30.13 -21.59
C LEU A 9 41.26 -28.88 -21.53
N MET A 10 41.56 -27.81 -22.28
CA MET A 10 40.67 -26.66 -22.39
C MET A 10 39.34 -27.01 -23.07
N ALA A 11 39.35 -27.82 -24.12
CA ALA A 11 38.12 -28.27 -24.79
C ALA A 11 37.28 -29.17 -23.87
N ILE A 12 37.92 -30.07 -23.10
CA ILE A 12 37.24 -30.92 -22.12
C ILE A 12 36.67 -30.05 -20.98
N CYS A 13 37.40 -29.07 -20.45
CA CYS A 13 36.87 -28.12 -19.46
C CYS A 13 35.73 -27.26 -20.01
N PHE A 14 35.79 -26.86 -21.29
CA PHE A 14 34.72 -26.13 -21.96
C PHE A 14 33.49 -26.99 -22.19
N CYS A 15 33.67 -28.24 -22.63
CA CYS A 15 32.59 -29.21 -22.76
C CYS A 15 31.99 -29.61 -21.41
N VAL A 16 32.80 -29.78 -20.36
CA VAL A 16 32.28 -30.03 -19.00
C VAL A 16 31.54 -28.83 -18.44
N ARG A 17 31.99 -27.58 -18.69
CA ARG A 17 31.22 -26.37 -18.35
C ARG A 17 29.94 -26.26 -19.16
N LEU A 18 29.95 -26.53 -20.45
CA LEU A 18 28.72 -26.55 -21.27
C LEU A 18 27.77 -27.68 -20.83
N TYR A 19 28.28 -28.85 -20.50
CA TYR A 19 27.48 -29.99 -20.02
C TYR A 19 26.91 -29.73 -18.61
N ALA A 20 27.63 -29.00 -17.74
CA ALA A 20 27.15 -28.55 -16.47
C ALA A 20 26.08 -27.46 -16.61
N GLN A 21 26.23 -26.52 -17.56
CA GLN A 21 25.22 -25.49 -17.84
C GLN A 21 23.94 -26.08 -18.46
N THR A 22 23.99 -27.17 -19.21
CA THR A 22 22.80 -27.81 -19.80
C THR A 22 21.98 -28.64 -18.81
N ASN A 23 22.46 -28.80 -17.56
CA ASN A 23 21.80 -29.68 -16.59
C ASN A 23 20.90 -28.92 -15.57
N PHE A 24 20.80 -27.59 -15.64
CA PHE A 24 19.91 -26.78 -14.76
C PHE A 24 18.61 -26.45 -15.51
N LYS A 25 17.60 -27.33 -15.39
CA LYS A 25 16.31 -27.12 -16.05
C LYS A 25 15.65 -25.80 -15.63
N TYR A 26 15.79 -25.41 -14.38
CA TYR A 26 15.20 -24.16 -13.88
C TYR A 26 15.74 -22.89 -14.56
N LYS A 27 16.95 -22.92 -15.12
CA LYS A 27 17.55 -21.81 -15.87
C LYS A 27 17.08 -21.72 -17.33
N ASN A 28 16.37 -22.73 -17.83
CA ASN A 28 15.86 -22.75 -19.20
C ASN A 28 14.45 -22.13 -19.26
N ALA A 29 14.37 -20.89 -19.73
CA ALA A 29 13.11 -20.14 -19.86
C ALA A 29 12.10 -20.76 -20.83
N SER A 30 12.51 -21.69 -21.70
CA SER A 30 11.61 -22.39 -22.64
C SER A 30 10.83 -23.54 -22.00
N LEU A 31 11.20 -23.97 -20.79
CA LEU A 31 10.51 -25.05 -20.09
C LEU A 31 9.30 -24.51 -19.29
N PRO A 32 8.26 -25.36 -19.13
CA PRO A 32 7.13 -25.01 -18.26
C PRO A 32 7.57 -24.63 -16.83
N VAL A 33 6.87 -23.69 -16.21
CA VAL A 33 7.19 -23.18 -14.87
C VAL A 33 7.24 -24.31 -13.86
N GLU A 34 6.31 -25.24 -13.90
CA GLU A 34 6.22 -26.39 -12.99
C GLU A 34 7.49 -27.25 -13.05
N VAL A 35 8.04 -27.48 -14.26
CA VAL A 35 9.28 -28.24 -14.45
C VAL A 35 10.48 -27.48 -13.87
N ARG A 36 10.49 -26.16 -14.04
CA ARG A 36 11.54 -25.28 -13.47
C ARG A 36 11.50 -25.27 -11.95
N VAL A 37 10.31 -25.11 -11.36
CA VAL A 37 10.09 -25.13 -9.90
C VAL A 37 10.54 -26.45 -9.30
N GLN A 38 10.12 -27.59 -9.85
CA GLN A 38 10.50 -28.93 -9.38
C GLN A 38 12.01 -29.16 -9.44
N ASP A 39 12.66 -28.77 -10.55
CA ASP A 39 14.11 -28.90 -10.69
C ASP A 39 14.84 -28.03 -9.65
N LEU A 40 14.43 -26.78 -9.44
CA LEU A 40 15.04 -25.87 -8.48
C LEU A 40 14.85 -26.37 -7.05
N LEU A 41 13.61 -26.69 -6.66
CA LEU A 41 13.25 -27.17 -5.32
C LEU A 41 14.04 -28.43 -4.94
N SER A 42 14.23 -29.38 -5.88
CA SER A 42 14.98 -30.60 -5.66
C SER A 42 16.50 -30.38 -5.41
N ARG A 43 17.00 -29.19 -5.73
CA ARG A 43 18.42 -28.81 -5.54
C ARG A 43 18.67 -28.03 -4.27
N MET A 44 17.62 -27.48 -3.67
CA MET A 44 17.69 -26.62 -2.48
C MET A 44 17.93 -27.45 -1.23
N THR A 45 18.83 -26.97 -0.37
CA THR A 45 18.94 -27.46 1.02
C THR A 45 17.76 -26.94 1.85
N LEU A 46 17.60 -27.48 3.06
CA LEU A 46 16.55 -27.00 3.98
C LEU A 46 16.72 -25.52 4.30
N GLU A 47 17.96 -25.09 4.56
CA GLU A 47 18.29 -23.70 4.87
C GLU A 47 17.96 -22.76 3.70
N GLU A 48 18.27 -23.17 2.46
CA GLU A 48 17.95 -22.40 1.25
C GLU A 48 16.44 -22.30 1.02
N LYS A 49 15.67 -23.32 1.37
CA LYS A 49 14.21 -23.30 1.31
C LYS A 49 13.64 -22.30 2.34
N ILE A 50 14.09 -22.38 3.57
CA ILE A 50 13.65 -21.48 4.64
C ILE A 50 14.02 -20.03 4.31
N ALA A 51 15.20 -19.78 3.75
CA ALA A 51 15.62 -18.43 3.33
C ALA A 51 14.64 -17.82 2.29
N GLN A 52 14.06 -18.62 1.38
CA GLN A 52 13.05 -18.12 0.44
C GLN A 52 11.76 -17.64 1.12
N MET A 53 11.48 -18.07 2.33
CA MET A 53 10.30 -17.70 3.11
C MET A 53 10.54 -16.47 3.99
N ARG A 54 11.76 -15.88 3.94
CA ARG A 54 12.22 -14.82 4.83
C ARG A 54 12.42 -13.50 4.11
N HIS A 55 12.41 -12.44 4.91
CA HIS A 55 12.42 -11.03 4.53
C HIS A 55 13.69 -10.33 5.00
N ILE A 56 14.17 -9.35 4.23
CA ILE A 56 15.30 -8.47 4.57
C ILE A 56 14.78 -7.02 4.63
N HIS A 57 15.15 -6.29 5.69
CA HIS A 57 15.02 -4.84 5.72
C HIS A 57 16.23 -4.18 5.04
N ALA A 58 16.01 -3.31 4.08
CA ALA A 58 17.07 -2.67 3.31
C ALA A 58 18.12 -1.99 4.19
N TYR A 59 17.71 -1.28 5.25
CA TYR A 59 18.70 -0.60 6.10
C TYR A 59 19.57 -1.53 6.92
N SER A 60 19.19 -2.77 7.15
CA SER A 60 20.03 -3.71 7.90
C SER A 60 21.27 -4.14 7.12
N ILE A 61 21.25 -3.96 5.80
CA ILE A 61 22.34 -4.30 4.88
C ILE A 61 23.03 -3.08 4.25
N MET A 62 22.63 -1.88 4.66
CA MET A 62 23.21 -0.63 4.15
C MET A 62 24.26 -0.05 5.05
N GLU A 63 25.15 0.75 4.43
CA GLU A 63 26.08 1.65 5.10
C GLU A 63 26.35 2.86 4.21
N ASN A 64 26.18 4.07 4.78
CA ASN A 64 26.33 5.34 4.04
C ASN A 64 25.52 5.39 2.72
N GLY A 65 24.27 4.90 2.75
CA GLY A 65 23.36 4.93 1.58
C GLY A 65 23.65 3.88 0.51
N LYS A 66 24.55 2.92 0.73
CA LYS A 66 24.94 1.89 -0.24
C LYS A 66 24.88 0.50 0.36
N LEU A 67 24.81 -0.51 -0.50
CA LEU A 67 24.92 -1.90 -0.09
C LEU A 67 26.26 -2.14 0.61
N ASN A 68 26.20 -2.70 1.81
CA ASN A 68 27.35 -3.30 2.48
C ASN A 68 27.27 -4.82 2.29
N GLU A 69 28.07 -5.35 1.36
CA GLU A 69 28.07 -6.78 1.03
C GLU A 69 28.46 -7.66 2.24
N GLU A 70 29.31 -7.18 3.14
CA GLU A 70 29.70 -7.93 4.34
C GLU A 70 28.52 -8.06 5.32
N LYS A 71 27.74 -6.98 5.51
CA LYS A 71 26.50 -7.03 6.30
C LYS A 71 25.47 -7.97 5.67
N LEU A 72 25.31 -7.90 4.34
CA LEU A 72 24.42 -8.78 3.62
C LEU A 72 24.84 -10.24 3.79
N GLU A 73 26.11 -10.58 3.53
CA GLU A 73 26.63 -11.94 3.67
C GLU A 73 26.47 -12.48 5.09
N LYS A 74 26.78 -11.66 6.10
CA LYS A 74 26.58 -12.04 7.50
C LYS A 74 25.11 -12.33 7.84
N MET A 75 24.18 -11.60 7.22
CA MET A 75 22.75 -11.77 7.46
C MET A 75 22.21 -13.03 6.78
N ILE A 76 22.55 -13.23 5.52
CA ILE A 76 21.97 -14.30 4.70
C ILE A 76 22.77 -15.60 4.74
N GLY A 77 24.02 -15.59 5.22
CA GLY A 77 24.87 -16.78 5.28
C GLY A 77 25.07 -17.46 3.93
N GLY A 78 25.14 -16.71 2.82
CA GLY A 78 25.22 -17.24 1.47
C GLY A 78 23.91 -17.76 0.89
N GLN A 79 22.78 -17.62 1.62
CA GLN A 79 21.46 -18.08 1.18
C GLN A 79 20.76 -17.05 0.30
N ASN A 80 19.79 -17.50 -0.50
CA ASN A 80 18.88 -16.59 -1.24
C ASN A 80 17.64 -16.30 -0.38
N TYR A 81 17.55 -15.11 0.21
CA TYR A 81 16.31 -14.68 0.85
C TYR A 81 15.21 -14.39 -0.19
N GLY A 82 13.96 -14.62 0.22
CA GLY A 82 12.81 -14.49 -0.68
C GLY A 82 12.48 -13.06 -1.04
N PHE A 83 12.61 -12.15 -0.07
CA PHE A 83 12.06 -10.80 -0.10
C PHE A 83 13.01 -9.77 0.49
N ILE A 84 12.99 -8.55 -0.07
CA ILE A 84 13.64 -7.36 0.50
C ILE A 84 12.73 -6.16 0.34
N GLU A 85 12.57 -5.37 1.40
CA GLU A 85 11.82 -4.12 1.33
C GLU A 85 12.75 -2.90 1.44
N GLY A 86 12.32 -1.78 0.79
CA GLY A 86 13.03 -0.52 0.79
C GLY A 86 12.13 0.68 1.10
N ILE A 87 11.12 0.50 1.93
CA ILE A 87 9.98 1.42 2.12
C ILE A 87 10.38 2.89 2.35
N THR A 88 11.50 3.19 2.99
CA THR A 88 11.85 4.57 3.34
C THR A 88 13.07 5.12 2.59
N LEU A 89 13.52 4.44 1.55
CA LEU A 89 14.67 4.90 0.78
C LEU A 89 14.27 5.98 -0.24
N PRO A 90 15.13 6.99 -0.48
CA PRO A 90 15.01 7.86 -1.64
C PRO A 90 14.96 7.03 -2.94
N GLY A 91 14.16 7.45 -3.92
CA GLY A 91 13.87 6.60 -5.08
C GLY A 91 15.09 6.18 -5.91
N LYS A 92 16.07 7.06 -6.11
CA LYS A 92 17.32 6.70 -6.82
C LYS A 92 18.25 5.81 -5.99
N GLU A 93 18.27 6.00 -4.67
CA GLU A 93 19.02 5.12 -3.77
C GLU A 93 18.38 3.74 -3.72
N CYS A 94 17.04 3.68 -3.71
CA CYS A 94 16.30 2.44 -3.82
C CYS A 94 16.67 1.67 -5.10
N LEU A 95 16.61 2.32 -6.27
CA LEU A 95 17.01 1.72 -7.53
C LEU A 95 18.42 1.13 -7.48
N THR A 96 19.38 1.90 -6.97
CA THR A 96 20.78 1.47 -6.87
C THR A 96 20.91 0.24 -5.97
N LEU A 97 20.36 0.32 -4.76
CA LEU A 97 20.42 -0.77 -3.79
C LEU A 97 19.75 -2.04 -4.30
N MET A 98 18.53 -1.93 -4.85
CA MET A 98 17.79 -3.10 -5.33
C MET A 98 18.50 -3.78 -6.51
N ASN A 99 19.13 -3.02 -7.39
CA ASN A 99 19.97 -3.56 -8.46
C ASN A 99 21.22 -4.29 -7.92
N GLU A 100 21.90 -3.70 -6.94
CA GLU A 100 23.08 -4.33 -6.31
C GLU A 100 22.70 -5.63 -5.58
N VAL A 101 21.58 -5.64 -4.84
CA VAL A 101 21.08 -6.85 -4.16
C VAL A 101 20.68 -7.92 -5.19
N GLN A 102 19.92 -7.57 -6.23
CA GLN A 102 19.55 -8.52 -7.29
C GLN A 102 20.79 -9.13 -7.96
N LYS A 103 21.79 -8.31 -8.25
CA LYS A 103 23.05 -8.79 -8.82
C LYS A 103 23.77 -9.74 -7.88
N TYR A 104 23.88 -9.38 -6.58
CA TYR A 104 24.47 -10.24 -5.57
C TYR A 104 23.75 -11.60 -5.51
N MET A 105 22.41 -11.59 -5.37
CA MET A 105 21.60 -12.81 -5.28
C MET A 105 21.78 -13.73 -6.50
N ARG A 106 21.83 -13.15 -7.71
CA ARG A 106 21.97 -13.93 -8.96
C ARG A 106 23.38 -14.46 -9.21
N GLU A 107 24.42 -13.70 -8.85
CA GLU A 107 25.80 -13.97 -9.27
C GLU A 107 26.66 -14.59 -8.16
N LYS A 108 26.37 -14.27 -6.89
CA LYS A 108 27.23 -14.65 -5.75
C LYS A 108 26.66 -15.78 -4.88
N THR A 109 25.39 -16.15 -5.07
CA THR A 109 24.80 -17.26 -4.33
C THR A 109 24.78 -18.54 -5.16
N ARG A 110 24.69 -19.70 -4.52
CA ARG A 110 24.84 -21.03 -5.15
C ARG A 110 23.82 -21.30 -6.26
N LEU A 111 22.54 -20.92 -6.04
CA LEU A 111 21.44 -21.19 -6.97
C LEU A 111 21.07 -19.98 -7.84
N GLY A 112 21.50 -18.78 -7.45
CA GLY A 112 21.23 -17.56 -8.21
C GLY A 112 19.75 -17.20 -8.26
N ILE A 113 19.00 -17.44 -7.17
CA ILE A 113 17.57 -17.16 -7.11
C ILE A 113 17.37 -15.65 -6.89
N PRO A 114 16.62 -14.94 -7.76
CA PRO A 114 16.33 -13.53 -7.57
C PRO A 114 15.43 -13.28 -6.36
N VAL A 115 15.54 -12.10 -5.75
CA VAL A 115 14.71 -11.67 -4.63
C VAL A 115 13.51 -10.85 -5.14
N PHE A 116 12.34 -10.94 -4.48
CA PHE A 116 11.29 -9.94 -4.66
C PHE A 116 11.71 -8.65 -3.94
N THR A 117 11.81 -7.56 -4.69
CA THR A 117 12.02 -6.22 -4.16
C THR A 117 10.65 -5.57 -3.99
N LEU A 118 10.29 -5.21 -2.76
CA LEU A 118 8.93 -4.78 -2.44
C LEU A 118 8.88 -3.43 -1.72
N THR A 119 7.76 -2.74 -1.89
CA THR A 119 7.45 -1.48 -1.21
C THR A 119 5.94 -1.25 -1.13
N GLU A 120 5.53 -0.28 -0.32
CA GLU A 120 4.16 0.24 -0.33
C GLU A 120 3.94 1.17 -1.51
N SER A 121 2.71 1.13 -2.06
CA SER A 121 2.34 2.03 -3.16
C SER A 121 0.83 2.18 -3.35
N LEU A 122 0.09 2.39 -2.27
CA LEU A 122 -1.37 2.45 -2.29
C LEU A 122 -1.92 3.47 -3.29
N HIS A 123 -1.30 4.64 -3.34
CA HIS A 123 -1.68 5.74 -4.24
C HIS A 123 -0.46 6.47 -4.82
N GLY A 124 0.62 5.75 -5.02
CA GLY A 124 1.92 6.19 -5.50
C GLY A 124 3.02 5.47 -4.74
N SER A 125 4.20 5.36 -5.32
CA SER A 125 5.36 4.80 -4.61
C SER A 125 5.71 5.66 -3.40
N VAL A 126 6.04 5.03 -2.26
CA VAL A 126 6.48 5.74 -1.05
C VAL A 126 7.95 6.21 -1.11
N HIS A 127 8.56 6.15 -2.27
CA HIS A 127 9.89 6.70 -2.52
C HIS A 127 9.78 8.14 -3.03
N ASP A 128 10.66 9.02 -2.53
CA ASP A 128 10.63 10.44 -2.81
C ASP A 128 10.65 10.77 -4.31
N GLY A 129 9.95 11.84 -4.67
CA GLY A 129 9.82 12.30 -6.04
C GLY A 129 8.88 11.48 -6.92
N SER A 130 8.19 10.47 -6.39
CA SER A 130 7.15 9.73 -7.11
C SER A 130 5.85 10.53 -7.19
N THR A 131 5.00 10.23 -8.18
CA THR A 131 3.67 10.84 -8.29
C THR A 131 2.79 10.44 -7.10
N ILE A 132 2.17 11.42 -6.43
CA ILE A 132 1.21 11.20 -5.35
C ILE A 132 -0.19 11.32 -5.93
N PHE A 133 -0.81 10.18 -6.21
CA PHE A 133 -2.19 10.10 -6.69
C PHE A 133 -3.18 10.31 -5.55
N PRO A 134 -4.48 10.56 -5.86
CA PRO A 134 -5.54 10.51 -4.87
C PRO A 134 -5.59 9.16 -4.14
N GLN A 135 -5.92 9.21 -2.84
CA GLN A 135 -6.01 8.01 -1.98
C GLN A 135 -7.14 7.07 -2.43
N ALA A 136 -7.13 5.83 -1.96
CA ALA A 136 -8.07 4.80 -2.40
C ALA A 136 -9.54 5.19 -2.22
N ILE A 137 -9.92 5.86 -1.12
CA ILE A 137 -11.29 6.37 -0.92
C ILE A 137 -11.68 7.41 -1.98
N ALA A 138 -10.76 8.27 -2.40
CA ALA A 138 -10.98 9.23 -3.49
C ALA A 138 -11.16 8.49 -4.81
N LEU A 139 -10.28 7.53 -5.12
CA LEU A 139 -10.40 6.71 -6.32
C LEU A 139 -11.73 5.92 -6.33
N GLY A 140 -12.14 5.37 -5.18
CA GLY A 140 -13.44 4.69 -5.03
C GLY A 140 -14.64 5.58 -5.36
N SER A 141 -14.59 6.86 -4.94
CA SER A 141 -15.68 7.82 -5.18
C SER A 141 -15.82 8.25 -6.65
N THR A 142 -14.87 7.93 -7.52
CA THR A 142 -15.02 8.10 -8.98
C THR A 142 -15.97 7.09 -9.60
N PHE A 143 -16.21 5.95 -8.97
CA PHE A 143 -16.92 4.79 -9.54
C PHE A 143 -16.35 4.34 -10.89
N ASN A 144 -15.08 4.61 -11.17
CA ASN A 144 -14.43 4.42 -12.46
C ASN A 144 -13.26 3.42 -12.40
N PRO A 145 -13.53 2.11 -12.62
CA PRO A 145 -12.46 1.09 -12.60
C PRO A 145 -11.37 1.28 -13.66
N ILE A 146 -11.66 2.06 -14.74
CA ILE A 146 -10.64 2.37 -15.75
C ILE A 146 -9.56 3.25 -15.17
N LEU A 147 -9.95 4.26 -14.36
CA LEU A 147 -8.96 5.09 -13.66
C LEU A 147 -8.12 4.30 -12.67
N ALA A 148 -8.70 3.30 -12.00
CA ALA A 148 -7.96 2.41 -11.12
C ALA A 148 -6.87 1.62 -11.87
N TYR A 149 -7.17 1.13 -13.09
CA TYR A 149 -6.20 0.48 -13.96
C TYR A 149 -5.13 1.44 -14.46
N GLU A 150 -5.53 2.64 -14.93
CA GLU A 150 -4.60 3.67 -15.44
C GLU A 150 -3.63 4.12 -14.34
N MET A 151 -4.14 4.37 -13.12
CA MET A 151 -3.34 4.77 -11.96
C MET A 151 -2.29 3.71 -11.61
N THR A 152 -2.71 2.45 -11.44
CA THR A 152 -1.76 1.40 -11.06
C THR A 152 -0.81 1.04 -12.19
N SER A 153 -1.20 1.23 -13.46
CA SER A 153 -0.27 1.13 -14.60
C SER A 153 0.82 2.20 -14.57
N ALA A 154 0.48 3.43 -14.15
CA ALA A 154 1.47 4.50 -13.95
C ALA A 154 2.38 4.20 -12.76
N ILE A 155 1.81 3.82 -11.61
CA ILE A 155 2.54 3.44 -10.40
C ILE A 155 3.51 2.28 -10.70
N ALA A 156 3.07 1.22 -11.36
CA ALA A 156 3.91 0.07 -11.70
C ALA A 156 5.11 0.45 -12.56
N LYS A 157 4.96 1.39 -13.49
CA LYS A 157 6.08 1.92 -14.28
C LYS A 157 7.08 2.67 -13.42
N GLU A 158 6.62 3.50 -12.48
CA GLU A 158 7.49 4.21 -11.54
C GLU A 158 8.23 3.22 -10.63
N LEU A 159 7.52 2.23 -10.06
CA LEU A 159 8.11 1.16 -9.26
C LEU A 159 9.19 0.38 -10.02
N SER A 160 8.90 -0.03 -11.27
CA SER A 160 9.89 -0.71 -12.10
C SER A 160 11.13 0.15 -12.35
N ALA A 161 10.96 1.47 -12.53
CA ALA A 161 12.08 2.40 -12.67
C ALA A 161 12.88 2.57 -11.37
N GLN A 162 12.29 2.25 -10.22
CA GLN A 162 12.91 2.25 -8.89
C GLN A 162 13.50 0.89 -8.49
N GLY A 163 13.45 -0.12 -9.37
CA GLY A 163 13.97 -1.45 -9.10
C GLY A 163 13.04 -2.33 -8.25
N ILE A 164 11.79 -1.94 -8.11
CA ILE A 164 10.76 -2.66 -7.36
C ILE A 164 10.01 -3.63 -8.28
N THR A 165 9.85 -4.86 -7.83
CA THR A 165 9.19 -5.94 -8.56
C THR A 165 7.87 -6.39 -7.92
N GLN A 166 7.58 -5.91 -6.72
CA GLN A 166 6.36 -6.23 -5.99
C GLN A 166 5.82 -5.02 -5.22
N SER A 167 4.51 -4.81 -5.31
CA SER A 167 3.76 -3.81 -4.54
C SER A 167 2.94 -4.48 -3.45
N LEU A 168 2.92 -3.90 -2.24
CA LEU A 168 2.06 -4.32 -1.12
C LEU A 168 0.63 -3.73 -1.27
N THR A 169 0.07 -3.81 -2.46
CA THR A 169 -1.18 -3.18 -2.89
C THR A 169 -1.88 -4.08 -3.93
N PRO A 170 -3.23 -4.04 -4.06
CA PRO A 170 -4.20 -3.12 -3.46
C PRO A 170 -4.76 -3.54 -2.10
N VAL A 171 -5.28 -2.55 -1.34
CA VAL A 171 -6.17 -2.79 -0.22
C VAL A 171 -7.59 -2.99 -0.78
N ILE A 172 -8.15 -4.18 -0.55
CA ILE A 172 -9.50 -4.56 -1.01
C ILE A 172 -10.44 -4.92 0.15
N ASP A 173 -10.13 -4.36 1.32
CA ASP A 173 -11.00 -4.42 2.48
C ASP A 173 -12.31 -3.68 2.24
N VAL A 174 -13.41 -4.20 2.80
CA VAL A 174 -14.72 -3.55 2.82
C VAL A 174 -14.87 -2.82 4.15
N CYS A 175 -14.87 -1.48 4.11
CA CYS A 175 -14.95 -0.67 5.32
C CYS A 175 -16.39 -0.42 5.75
N ARG A 176 -16.77 -0.90 6.94
CA ARG A 176 -18.11 -0.69 7.49
C ARG A 176 -18.13 -0.04 8.87
N ASP A 177 -17.03 -0.09 9.62
CA ASP A 177 -16.88 0.75 10.80
C ASP A 177 -15.99 1.96 10.46
N LEU A 178 -16.64 3.11 10.25
CA LEU A 178 -15.99 4.33 9.78
C LEU A 178 -15.14 5.03 10.86
N ARG A 179 -15.16 4.54 12.10
CA ARG A 179 -14.25 5.01 13.17
C ARG A 179 -12.83 4.50 12.96
N TRP A 180 -12.66 3.37 12.25
CA TRP A 180 -11.36 2.81 11.92
C TRP A 180 -10.47 3.80 11.19
N GLY A 181 -9.20 3.90 11.58
CA GLY A 181 -8.26 4.88 11.00
C GLY A 181 -7.96 4.64 9.53
N ARG A 182 -7.91 3.37 9.10
CA ARG A 182 -7.51 2.96 7.74
C ARG A 182 -8.65 2.99 6.70
N VAL A 183 -9.77 3.66 7.00
CA VAL A 183 -10.87 3.84 6.03
C VAL A 183 -10.39 4.48 4.73
N GLU A 184 -9.44 5.41 4.81
CA GLU A 184 -8.88 6.09 3.64
C GLU A 184 -8.21 5.15 2.62
N GLU A 185 -7.69 4.00 3.08
CA GLU A 185 -7.05 3.00 2.23
C GLU A 185 -8.05 2.15 1.43
N CYS A 186 -9.34 2.25 1.73
CA CYS A 186 -10.39 1.41 1.17
C CYS A 186 -11.19 2.14 0.07
N PHE A 187 -11.73 1.39 -0.90
CA PHE A 187 -12.61 1.95 -1.93
C PHE A 187 -14.04 2.20 -1.46
N GLY A 188 -14.38 1.85 -0.22
CA GLY A 188 -15.67 2.08 0.40
C GLY A 188 -16.31 0.82 1.02
N GLU A 189 -17.63 0.85 1.19
CA GLU A 189 -18.41 -0.17 1.91
C GLU A 189 -19.13 -1.18 1.00
N ASP A 190 -19.14 -0.94 -0.33
CA ASP A 190 -19.79 -1.82 -1.29
C ASP A 190 -18.83 -2.87 -1.84
N PRO A 191 -19.04 -4.17 -1.53
CA PRO A 191 -18.16 -5.23 -1.99
C PRO A 191 -18.11 -5.37 -3.52
N PHE A 192 -19.14 -4.94 -4.25
CA PHE A 192 -19.11 -4.96 -5.70
C PHE A 192 -18.15 -3.89 -6.26
N LEU A 193 -18.27 -2.65 -5.81
CA LEU A 193 -17.36 -1.56 -6.19
C LEU A 193 -15.91 -1.92 -5.84
N VAL A 194 -15.65 -2.33 -4.59
CA VAL A 194 -14.31 -2.73 -4.12
C VAL A 194 -13.74 -3.86 -5.00
N SER A 195 -14.58 -4.85 -5.37
CA SER A 195 -14.16 -5.93 -6.27
C SER A 195 -13.74 -5.42 -7.64
N ARG A 196 -14.53 -4.51 -8.25
CA ARG A 196 -14.23 -3.97 -9.59
C ARG A 196 -12.96 -3.11 -9.59
N MET A 197 -12.79 -2.28 -8.56
CA MET A 197 -11.58 -1.48 -8.37
C MET A 197 -10.36 -2.39 -8.17
N GLY A 198 -10.47 -3.39 -7.29
CA GLY A 198 -9.39 -4.34 -7.01
C GLY A 198 -8.95 -5.15 -8.23
N VAL A 199 -9.89 -5.68 -9.02
CA VAL A 199 -9.59 -6.37 -10.28
C VAL A 199 -8.81 -5.47 -11.24
N SER A 200 -9.24 -4.21 -11.37
CA SER A 200 -8.61 -3.25 -12.28
C SER A 200 -7.20 -2.89 -11.82
N GLN A 201 -7.01 -2.64 -10.51
CA GLN A 201 -5.67 -2.34 -9.97
C GLN A 201 -4.71 -3.51 -10.13
N VAL A 202 -5.13 -4.73 -9.79
CA VAL A 202 -4.29 -5.93 -9.97
C VAL A 202 -3.85 -6.09 -11.42
N ARG A 203 -4.75 -5.89 -12.38
CA ARG A 203 -4.40 -5.95 -13.82
C ARG A 203 -3.41 -4.85 -14.21
N GLY A 204 -3.60 -3.62 -13.72
CA GLY A 204 -2.68 -2.52 -14.00
C GLY A 204 -1.24 -2.83 -13.56
N TYR A 205 -1.07 -3.46 -12.39
CA TYR A 205 0.25 -3.92 -11.93
C TYR A 205 0.80 -5.07 -12.78
N LEU A 206 0.02 -6.13 -12.99
CA LEU A 206 0.48 -7.33 -13.71
C LEU A 206 0.85 -7.04 -15.17
N ASP A 207 0.07 -6.22 -15.87
CA ASP A 207 0.34 -5.83 -17.26
C ASP A 207 1.62 -5.00 -17.41
N ASN A 208 2.12 -4.43 -16.30
CA ASN A 208 3.38 -3.69 -16.23
C ASN A 208 4.47 -4.44 -15.42
N GLN A 209 4.36 -5.76 -15.28
CA GLN A 209 5.36 -6.65 -14.70
C GLN A 209 5.75 -6.36 -13.23
N VAL A 210 4.86 -5.76 -12.45
CA VAL A 210 4.97 -5.65 -11.00
C VAL A 210 3.97 -6.61 -10.37
N SER A 211 4.41 -7.40 -9.39
CA SER A 211 3.53 -8.33 -8.66
C SER A 211 2.69 -7.57 -7.64
N PRO A 212 1.36 -7.52 -7.76
CA PRO A 212 0.53 -6.98 -6.69
C PRO A 212 0.37 -7.97 -5.55
N MET A 213 0.15 -7.45 -4.33
CA MET A 213 -0.21 -8.23 -3.15
C MET A 213 -1.53 -7.70 -2.58
N ILE A 214 -2.62 -8.42 -2.80
CA ILE A 214 -3.94 -8.00 -2.29
C ILE A 214 -4.01 -8.16 -0.78
N LYS A 215 -4.54 -7.16 -0.07
CA LYS A 215 -4.56 -7.10 1.40
C LYS A 215 -5.86 -6.48 1.93
N HIS A 216 -6.25 -6.74 3.20
CA HIS A 216 -5.68 -7.66 4.18
C HIS A 216 -6.64 -8.85 4.35
N PHE A 217 -6.21 -10.05 4.05
CA PHE A 217 -7.09 -11.21 3.96
C PHE A 217 -7.57 -11.68 5.33
N GLY A 218 -8.85 -11.45 5.62
CA GLY A 218 -9.49 -11.86 6.87
C GLY A 218 -10.48 -10.85 7.47
N ALA A 219 -11.21 -10.09 6.66
CA ALA A 219 -12.23 -9.12 7.10
C ALA A 219 -11.66 -7.97 7.97
N HIS A 220 -10.51 -7.41 7.58
CA HIS A 220 -9.80 -6.39 8.37
C HIS A 220 -10.56 -5.05 8.47
N GLY A 221 -11.36 -4.67 7.47
CA GLY A 221 -12.01 -3.36 7.32
C GLY A 221 -13.23 -3.11 8.23
N THR A 222 -13.52 -3.99 9.20
CA THR A 222 -14.65 -3.83 10.13
C THR A 222 -14.29 -4.29 11.55
N PRO A 223 -13.20 -3.78 12.13
CA PRO A 223 -12.78 -4.20 13.45
C PRO A 223 -13.78 -3.77 14.52
N GLN A 224 -13.94 -4.56 15.57
CA GLN A 224 -14.85 -4.26 16.68
C GLN A 224 -14.53 -2.91 17.32
N GLY A 225 -15.54 -2.07 17.45
CA GLY A 225 -15.39 -0.74 18.04
C GLY A 225 -14.63 0.26 17.16
N GLY A 226 -14.33 -0.09 15.91
CA GLY A 226 -13.49 0.70 15.02
C GLY A 226 -12.01 0.68 15.40
N LEU A 227 -11.61 -0.18 16.35
CA LEU A 227 -10.23 -0.23 16.87
C LEU A 227 -9.32 -1.05 15.96
N ASN A 228 -8.25 -0.45 15.49
CA ASN A 228 -7.26 -1.14 14.66
C ASN A 228 -6.78 -2.43 15.35
N LEU A 229 -6.61 -3.51 14.58
CA LEU A 229 -6.24 -4.87 15.02
C LEU A 229 -7.31 -5.62 15.84
N ALA A 230 -8.44 -5.01 16.20
CA ALA A 230 -9.46 -5.69 16.97
C ALA A 230 -10.09 -6.86 16.17
N SER A 231 -10.59 -7.84 16.90
CA SER A 231 -11.30 -8.99 16.32
C SER A 231 -12.54 -8.55 15.54
N VAL A 232 -12.89 -9.32 14.51
CA VAL A 232 -14.15 -9.18 13.79
C VAL A 232 -15.07 -10.35 14.18
N SER A 233 -16.27 -10.02 14.64
CA SER A 233 -17.29 -11.01 14.98
C SER A 233 -18.43 -10.91 13.97
N CYS A 234 -18.49 -11.86 13.06
CA CYS A 234 -19.57 -11.98 12.09
C CYS A 234 -19.82 -13.44 11.71
N GLY A 235 -21.05 -13.74 11.26
CA GLY A 235 -21.38 -15.06 10.78
C GLY A 235 -20.65 -15.40 9.46
N GLN A 236 -20.44 -16.69 9.21
CA GLN A 236 -19.77 -17.18 7.98
C GLN A 236 -20.41 -16.64 6.69
N ARG A 237 -21.75 -16.50 6.66
CA ARG A 237 -22.44 -15.95 5.50
C ARG A 237 -22.04 -14.50 5.23
N GLU A 238 -21.98 -13.68 6.27
CA GLU A 238 -21.57 -12.28 6.16
C GLU A 238 -20.10 -12.18 5.74
N LEU A 239 -19.21 -12.96 6.38
CA LEU A 239 -17.82 -13.06 6.01
C LEU A 239 -17.64 -13.30 4.50
N LEU A 240 -18.30 -14.35 3.97
CA LEU A 240 -18.14 -14.77 2.58
C LEU A 240 -18.85 -13.88 1.56
N SER A 241 -20.00 -13.27 1.92
CA SER A 241 -20.80 -12.48 0.97
C SER A 241 -20.43 -11.01 0.94
N ILE A 242 -19.71 -10.51 1.94
CA ILE A 242 -19.34 -9.10 2.06
C ILE A 242 -17.81 -8.96 2.10
N TYR A 243 -17.17 -9.37 3.19
CA TYR A 243 -15.77 -9.04 3.44
C TYR A 243 -14.80 -9.83 2.55
N LEU A 244 -15.03 -11.12 2.35
CA LEU A 244 -14.17 -11.95 1.51
C LEU A 244 -14.65 -12.07 0.06
N LYS A 245 -15.80 -11.47 -0.27
CA LYS A 245 -16.30 -11.45 -1.65
C LYS A 245 -15.35 -10.70 -2.59
N THR A 246 -14.72 -9.67 -2.10
CA THR A 246 -13.71 -8.88 -2.84
C THR A 246 -12.50 -9.74 -3.20
N PHE A 247 -11.96 -10.47 -2.23
CA PHE A 247 -10.83 -11.39 -2.42
C PHE A 247 -11.18 -12.52 -3.38
N GLU A 248 -12.33 -13.18 -3.21
CA GLU A 248 -12.80 -14.22 -4.13
C GLU A 248 -12.83 -13.73 -5.58
N THR A 249 -13.41 -12.54 -5.78
CA THR A 249 -13.57 -11.96 -7.11
C THR A 249 -12.20 -11.64 -7.73
N VAL A 250 -11.32 -10.98 -6.96
CA VAL A 250 -10.00 -10.58 -7.46
C VAL A 250 -9.11 -11.80 -7.73
N VAL A 251 -9.11 -12.80 -6.85
CA VAL A 251 -8.37 -14.06 -7.05
C VAL A 251 -8.81 -14.77 -8.33
N LYS A 252 -10.12 -14.88 -8.54
CA LYS A 252 -10.66 -15.61 -9.72
C LYS A 252 -10.51 -14.86 -11.03
N GLU A 253 -10.68 -13.52 -11.02
CA GLU A 253 -10.73 -12.74 -12.25
C GLU A 253 -9.40 -12.10 -12.65
N ALA A 254 -8.56 -11.71 -11.68
CA ALA A 254 -7.28 -11.04 -11.93
C ALA A 254 -6.06 -11.90 -11.62
N LYS A 255 -6.20 -12.96 -10.82
CA LYS A 255 -5.16 -13.96 -10.51
C LYS A 255 -3.85 -13.37 -10.00
N PRO A 256 -3.86 -12.60 -8.89
CA PRO A 256 -2.64 -12.09 -8.29
C PRO A 256 -1.73 -13.24 -7.81
N TRP A 257 -0.42 -12.99 -7.72
CA TRP A 257 0.55 -13.97 -7.22
C TRP A 257 0.78 -13.90 -5.71
N ALA A 258 0.25 -12.89 -5.04
CA ALA A 258 0.42 -12.71 -3.61
C ALA A 258 -0.86 -12.24 -2.92
N VAL A 259 -1.07 -12.75 -1.72
CA VAL A 259 -2.10 -12.33 -0.76
C VAL A 259 -1.42 -12.07 0.58
N MET A 260 -1.73 -10.95 1.23
CA MET A 260 -1.27 -10.67 2.59
C MET A 260 -2.34 -11.09 3.59
N SER A 261 -1.97 -11.88 4.60
CA SER A 261 -2.84 -12.16 5.75
C SER A 261 -3.06 -10.88 6.57
N SER A 262 -4.15 -10.80 7.31
CA SER A 262 -4.39 -9.65 8.17
C SER A 262 -3.93 -9.87 9.61
N TYR A 263 -3.69 -8.77 10.34
CA TYR A 263 -3.32 -8.80 11.76
C TYR A 263 -4.39 -9.37 12.68
N ASN A 264 -5.66 -9.05 12.39
CA ASN A 264 -6.78 -9.31 13.29
C ASN A 264 -7.19 -10.78 13.33
N SER A 265 -8.24 -11.05 14.08
CA SER A 265 -8.87 -12.36 14.17
C SER A 265 -10.33 -12.31 13.69
N TRP A 266 -10.82 -13.41 13.17
CA TRP A 266 -12.24 -13.64 12.91
C TRP A 266 -12.80 -14.57 13.97
N ASN A 267 -13.82 -14.11 14.72
CA ASN A 267 -14.40 -14.83 15.84
C ASN A 267 -13.34 -15.35 16.85
N ASN A 268 -12.32 -14.53 17.12
CA ASN A 268 -11.17 -14.82 17.98
C ASN A 268 -10.17 -15.88 17.46
N GLU A 269 -10.33 -16.40 16.26
CA GLU A 269 -9.30 -17.19 15.58
C GLU A 269 -8.40 -16.23 14.78
N PRO A 270 -7.07 -16.16 15.07
CA PRO A 270 -6.16 -15.26 14.34
C PRO A 270 -6.12 -15.63 12.86
N ASN A 271 -6.29 -14.63 11.99
CA ASN A 271 -6.33 -14.87 10.54
C ASN A 271 -5.00 -15.44 10.01
N SER A 272 -3.86 -15.05 10.59
CA SER A 272 -2.52 -15.53 10.20
C SER A 272 -2.25 -17.00 10.60
N SER A 273 -3.14 -17.65 11.32
CA SER A 273 -3.08 -19.09 11.65
C SER A 273 -4.35 -19.85 11.28
N SER A 274 -5.27 -19.24 10.53
CA SER A 274 -6.52 -19.87 10.13
C SER A 274 -6.35 -20.78 8.91
N HIS A 275 -6.36 -22.09 9.16
CA HIS A 275 -6.35 -23.11 8.08
C HIS A 275 -7.58 -22.97 7.17
N TYR A 276 -8.74 -22.64 7.77
CA TYR A 276 -9.97 -22.43 7.01
C TYR A 276 -9.81 -21.32 5.97
N LEU A 277 -9.25 -20.17 6.37
CA LEU A 277 -9.07 -19.03 5.45
C LEU A 277 -8.02 -19.33 4.38
N MET A 278 -6.80 -19.72 4.80
CA MET A 278 -5.66 -19.78 3.90
C MET A 278 -5.57 -21.04 3.05
N THR A 279 -6.11 -22.17 3.56
CA THR A 279 -6.07 -23.45 2.83
C THR A 279 -7.44 -23.79 2.25
N GLU A 280 -8.46 -24.04 3.07
CA GLU A 280 -9.75 -24.53 2.57
C GLU A 280 -10.45 -23.52 1.67
N LEU A 281 -10.43 -22.22 2.03
CA LEU A 281 -11.13 -21.18 1.26
C LEU A 281 -10.29 -20.67 0.11
N LEU A 282 -9.10 -20.14 0.42
CA LEU A 282 -8.27 -19.47 -0.57
C LEU A 282 -7.74 -20.44 -1.65
N ARG A 283 -7.26 -21.62 -1.23
CA ARG A 283 -6.65 -22.59 -2.15
C ARG A 283 -7.65 -23.61 -2.68
N ASP A 284 -8.33 -24.33 -1.79
CA ASP A 284 -9.16 -25.47 -2.22
C ASP A 284 -10.43 -25.02 -2.94
N ARG A 285 -11.05 -23.91 -2.51
CA ARG A 285 -12.30 -23.41 -3.12
C ARG A 285 -12.09 -22.36 -4.21
N TRP A 286 -11.09 -21.47 -4.06
CA TRP A 286 -10.87 -20.40 -5.02
C TRP A 286 -9.72 -20.66 -5.99
N ASP A 287 -8.99 -21.76 -5.81
CA ASP A 287 -7.89 -22.20 -6.67
C ASP A 287 -6.75 -21.16 -6.75
N PHE A 288 -6.43 -20.51 -5.64
CA PHE A 288 -5.32 -19.56 -5.59
C PHE A 288 -3.97 -20.24 -5.76
N GLN A 289 -3.23 -19.88 -6.80
CA GLN A 289 -1.96 -20.50 -7.20
C GLN A 289 -0.73 -19.79 -6.63
N GLY A 290 -0.90 -18.62 -6.04
CA GLY A 290 0.18 -17.81 -5.49
C GLY A 290 0.55 -18.18 -4.05
N TYR A 291 1.30 -17.30 -3.41
CA TYR A 291 1.72 -17.46 -2.01
C TYR A 291 1.00 -16.47 -1.08
N VAL A 292 0.93 -16.85 0.20
CA VAL A 292 0.45 -15.99 1.29
C VAL A 292 1.65 -15.42 2.04
N TYR A 293 1.68 -14.10 2.15
CA TYR A 293 2.65 -13.31 2.90
C TYR A 293 2.01 -12.84 4.20
N SER A 294 2.74 -12.82 5.32
CA SER A 294 2.19 -12.26 6.56
C SER A 294 2.08 -10.75 6.46
N ASP A 295 1.18 -10.16 7.21
CA ASP A 295 1.31 -8.76 7.56
C ASP A 295 2.49 -8.54 8.51
N TRP A 296 2.88 -7.30 8.78
CA TRP A 296 4.13 -6.90 9.45
C TRP A 296 4.22 -7.44 10.88
N GLY A 297 5.05 -8.47 11.09
CA GLY A 297 5.18 -9.14 12.39
C GLY A 297 4.00 -10.00 12.81
N ALA A 298 3.04 -10.28 11.91
CA ALA A 298 1.79 -10.95 12.25
C ALA A 298 1.95 -12.40 12.74
N ILE A 299 3.03 -13.10 12.37
CA ILE A 299 3.31 -14.45 12.91
C ILE A 299 3.67 -14.34 14.39
N GLY A 300 4.58 -13.42 14.75
CA GLY A 300 4.94 -13.17 16.15
C GLY A 300 3.76 -12.74 17.01
N MET A 301 2.77 -12.03 16.41
CA MET A 301 1.53 -11.64 17.09
C MET A 301 0.73 -12.82 17.61
N LEU A 302 0.84 -14.01 17.05
CA LEU A 302 0.22 -15.22 17.59
C LEU A 302 0.69 -15.50 19.03
N ASN A 303 1.94 -15.16 19.35
CA ASN A 303 2.49 -15.27 20.71
C ASN A 303 2.16 -14.02 21.55
N TYR A 304 2.63 -12.83 21.16
CA TYR A 304 2.60 -11.67 22.06
C TYR A 304 1.26 -10.92 22.10
N PHE A 305 0.45 -10.98 21.05
CA PHE A 305 -0.84 -10.28 20.93
C PHE A 305 -2.04 -11.23 21.10
N HIS A 306 -2.20 -12.23 20.23
CA HIS A 306 -3.34 -13.16 20.23
C HIS A 306 -3.27 -14.21 21.34
N LYS A 307 -2.07 -14.49 21.86
CA LYS A 307 -1.84 -15.50 22.93
C LYS A 307 -2.26 -16.93 22.55
N THR A 308 -2.26 -17.26 21.26
CA THR A 308 -2.56 -18.62 20.76
C THR A 308 -1.31 -19.49 20.67
N ALA A 309 -0.12 -18.91 20.64
CA ALA A 309 1.16 -19.61 20.66
C ALA A 309 1.94 -19.27 21.93
N GLN A 310 2.67 -20.24 22.50
CA GLN A 310 3.48 -20.05 23.71
C GLN A 310 4.83 -19.36 23.41
N ASN A 311 5.33 -19.55 22.19
CA ASN A 311 6.63 -19.02 21.75
C ASN A 311 6.69 -18.88 20.23
N SER A 312 7.81 -18.38 19.70
CA SER A 312 8.04 -18.18 18.27
C SER A 312 7.97 -19.48 17.45
N ALA A 313 8.48 -20.59 17.98
CA ALA A 313 8.45 -21.89 17.31
C ALA A 313 7.02 -22.41 17.12
N GLU A 314 6.18 -22.30 18.13
CA GLU A 314 4.76 -22.68 18.05
C GLU A 314 4.01 -21.75 17.10
N ALA A 315 4.29 -20.43 17.12
CA ALA A 315 3.72 -19.48 16.18
C ALA A 315 4.09 -19.83 14.72
N ALA A 316 5.35 -20.19 14.47
CA ALA A 316 5.80 -20.63 13.15
C ALA A 316 5.08 -21.89 12.66
N ILE A 317 4.87 -22.89 13.53
CA ILE A 317 4.12 -24.10 13.19
C ILE A 317 2.66 -23.75 12.84
N GLN A 318 1.98 -22.97 13.71
CA GLN A 318 0.58 -22.59 13.49
C GLN A 318 0.41 -21.86 12.15
N ALA A 319 1.24 -20.84 11.87
CA ALA A 319 1.17 -20.06 10.65
C ALA A 319 1.46 -20.89 9.40
N LEU A 320 2.57 -21.64 9.38
CA LEU A 320 2.98 -22.41 8.22
C LEU A 320 2.01 -23.55 7.89
N THR A 321 1.54 -24.29 8.90
CA THR A 321 0.60 -25.39 8.70
C THR A 321 -0.80 -24.90 8.29
N ALA A 322 -1.16 -23.68 8.63
CA ALA A 322 -2.38 -23.03 8.14
C ALA A 322 -2.27 -22.61 6.66
N GLY A 323 -1.06 -22.46 6.13
CA GLY A 323 -0.81 -22.11 4.73
C GLY A 323 -0.22 -20.73 4.49
N LEU A 324 0.37 -20.09 5.51
CA LEU A 324 1.12 -18.84 5.41
C LEU A 324 2.54 -19.16 4.95
N ASP A 325 2.92 -18.69 3.74
CA ASP A 325 4.11 -19.15 3.04
C ASP A 325 5.38 -18.32 3.35
N ALA A 326 5.22 -17.04 3.72
CA ALA A 326 6.37 -16.17 3.97
C ALA A 326 6.11 -15.17 5.12
N GLU A 327 7.15 -14.89 5.90
CA GLU A 327 7.12 -13.91 6.99
C GLU A 327 7.49 -12.50 6.51
N ALA A 328 6.85 -11.47 7.09
CA ALA A 328 7.17 -10.06 6.93
C ALA A 328 7.62 -9.45 8.25
N SER A 329 8.81 -8.85 8.28
CA SER A 329 9.33 -8.16 9.48
C SER A 329 9.22 -9.00 10.76
N ASP A 330 9.45 -10.30 10.64
CA ASP A 330 9.36 -11.29 11.70
C ASP A 330 10.65 -12.14 11.73
N ASN A 331 10.80 -12.96 12.71
CA ASN A 331 11.89 -13.92 12.80
C ASN A 331 11.42 -15.31 13.24
N SER A 332 10.13 -15.56 13.20
CA SER A 332 9.53 -16.83 13.63
C SER A 332 9.95 -17.99 12.72
N TYR A 333 10.10 -17.76 11.42
CA TYR A 333 10.53 -18.79 10.48
C TYR A 333 12.02 -19.15 10.57
N ALA A 334 12.81 -18.45 11.35
CA ALA A 334 14.15 -18.90 11.71
C ALA A 334 14.15 -20.20 12.52
N GLU A 335 13.04 -20.50 13.23
CA GLU A 335 12.89 -21.72 14.04
C GLU A 335 12.60 -22.98 13.20
N LEU A 336 12.20 -22.83 11.93
CA LEU A 336 11.70 -23.93 11.09
C LEU A 336 12.74 -25.02 10.87
N GLN A 337 14.02 -24.69 10.77
CA GLN A 337 15.07 -25.68 10.59
C GLN A 337 15.12 -26.65 11.78
N GLN A 338 15.19 -26.11 13.00
CA GLN A 338 15.26 -26.93 14.21
C GLN A 338 13.98 -27.73 14.41
N LEU A 339 12.82 -27.18 14.05
CA LEU A 339 11.54 -27.88 14.13
C LEU A 339 11.48 -29.12 13.23
N VAL A 340 12.01 -29.02 12.02
CA VAL A 340 12.12 -30.16 11.09
C VAL A 340 13.13 -31.18 11.59
N GLU A 341 14.32 -30.75 12.00
CA GLU A 341 15.39 -31.63 12.52
C GLU A 341 14.95 -32.42 13.78
N ASN A 342 14.12 -31.82 14.62
CA ASN A 342 13.54 -32.45 15.80
C ASN A 342 12.29 -33.30 15.51
N GLY A 343 11.83 -33.37 14.26
CA GLY A 343 10.64 -34.09 13.85
C GLY A 343 9.32 -33.48 14.32
N MET A 344 9.33 -32.22 14.73
CA MET A 344 8.13 -31.47 15.17
C MET A 344 7.34 -30.86 14.00
N LEU A 345 7.99 -30.71 12.84
CA LEU A 345 7.38 -30.18 11.61
C LEU A 345 7.77 -31.06 10.42
N ASP A 346 6.77 -31.44 9.60
CA ASP A 346 7.02 -32.14 8.34
C ASP A 346 7.54 -31.15 7.28
N VAL A 347 8.68 -31.46 6.68
CA VAL A 347 9.34 -30.64 5.64
C VAL A 347 8.44 -30.34 4.44
N LYS A 348 7.41 -31.15 4.22
CA LYS A 348 6.46 -30.94 3.12
C LYS A 348 5.79 -29.55 3.15
N TYR A 349 5.54 -28.99 4.33
CA TYR A 349 4.95 -27.65 4.44
C TYR A 349 5.90 -26.57 3.93
N ILE A 350 7.19 -26.71 4.22
CA ILE A 350 8.23 -25.82 3.69
C ILE A 350 8.34 -25.98 2.17
N ASP A 351 8.35 -27.21 1.66
CA ASP A 351 8.42 -27.50 0.22
C ASP A 351 7.23 -26.89 -0.53
N GLN A 352 6.03 -26.98 0.03
CA GLN A 352 4.83 -26.38 -0.55
C GLN A 352 4.90 -24.84 -0.58
N ALA A 353 5.33 -24.22 0.52
CA ALA A 353 5.47 -22.77 0.62
C ALA A 353 6.49 -22.24 -0.40
N VAL A 354 7.67 -22.87 -0.44
CA VAL A 354 8.74 -22.48 -1.36
C VAL A 354 8.34 -22.72 -2.82
N ALA A 355 7.66 -23.82 -3.13
CA ALA A 355 7.15 -24.08 -4.48
C ALA A 355 6.23 -22.95 -4.96
N ARG A 356 5.34 -22.42 -4.11
CA ARG A 356 4.43 -21.30 -4.44
C ARG A 356 5.20 -20.00 -4.67
N ILE A 357 6.17 -19.67 -3.80
CA ILE A 357 7.04 -18.49 -3.95
C ILE A 357 7.83 -18.57 -5.26
N LEU A 358 8.44 -19.71 -5.55
CA LEU A 358 9.19 -19.92 -6.79
C LEU A 358 8.28 -19.85 -8.03
N THR A 359 7.07 -20.42 -7.95
CA THR A 359 6.06 -20.31 -9.02
C THR A 359 5.75 -18.85 -9.34
N ALA A 360 5.52 -18.02 -8.33
CA ALA A 360 5.31 -16.60 -8.50
C ALA A 360 6.53 -15.91 -9.14
N LYS A 361 7.75 -16.18 -8.66
CA LYS A 361 8.99 -15.61 -9.22
C LYS A 361 9.20 -15.97 -10.70
N PHE A 362 8.93 -17.21 -11.09
CA PHE A 362 9.04 -17.61 -12.49
C PHE A 362 7.96 -16.98 -13.36
N ASN A 363 6.70 -16.96 -12.93
CA ASN A 363 5.62 -16.34 -13.69
C ASN A 363 5.75 -14.83 -13.83
N MET A 364 6.32 -14.16 -12.81
CA MET A 364 6.68 -12.74 -12.89
C MET A 364 7.96 -12.47 -13.68
N GLY A 365 8.62 -13.51 -14.19
CA GLY A 365 9.82 -13.39 -15.03
C GLY A 365 11.06 -12.91 -14.29
N LEU A 366 11.13 -13.01 -12.95
CA LEU A 366 12.23 -12.45 -12.16
C LEU A 366 13.59 -13.05 -12.54
N PHE A 367 13.62 -14.30 -12.97
CA PHE A 367 14.86 -14.96 -13.40
C PHE A 367 15.44 -14.39 -14.71
N GLU A 368 14.57 -13.86 -15.56
CA GLU A 368 14.88 -13.27 -16.86
C GLU A 368 14.86 -11.72 -16.83
N TYR A 369 14.36 -11.13 -15.74
CA TYR A 369 14.12 -9.69 -15.63
C TYR A 369 15.43 -8.87 -15.78
N PRO A 370 15.49 -7.97 -16.75
CA PRO A 370 16.62 -7.07 -16.88
C PRO A 370 16.62 -6.05 -15.74
N LEU A 371 17.78 -5.76 -15.16
CA LEU A 371 17.89 -4.72 -14.15
C LEU A 371 17.56 -3.34 -14.76
N PRO A 372 16.72 -2.53 -14.13
CA PRO A 372 16.37 -1.20 -14.62
C PRO A 372 17.59 -0.29 -14.67
N MET A 373 17.60 0.63 -15.65
CA MET A 373 18.73 1.52 -15.88
C MET A 373 18.44 2.92 -15.31
N GLU A 374 19.36 3.49 -14.57
CA GLU A 374 19.26 4.82 -13.96
C GLU A 374 18.86 5.93 -14.97
N LYS A 375 19.36 5.87 -16.19
CA LYS A 375 19.02 6.85 -17.25
C LYS A 375 17.54 6.90 -17.65
N ASN A 376 16.75 5.93 -17.25
CA ASN A 376 15.30 5.88 -17.50
C ASN A 376 14.49 6.44 -16.33
N TYR A 377 15.09 6.56 -15.16
CA TYR A 377 14.44 7.01 -13.93
C TYR A 377 13.70 8.33 -14.13
N ASP A 378 14.43 9.39 -14.45
CA ASP A 378 13.87 10.76 -14.58
C ASP A 378 12.88 10.94 -15.76
N LYS A 379 12.74 9.93 -16.62
CA LYS A 379 11.76 9.93 -17.72
C LYS A 379 10.42 9.33 -17.32
N VAL A 380 10.43 8.48 -16.30
CA VAL A 380 9.29 7.66 -15.90
C VAL A 380 8.71 8.13 -14.58
N VAL A 381 9.58 8.34 -13.57
CA VAL A 381 9.15 8.76 -12.23
C VAL A 381 8.66 10.21 -12.32
N HIS A 382 7.46 10.46 -11.81
CA HIS A 382 6.77 11.75 -11.85
C HIS A 382 6.64 12.34 -13.26
N ALA A 383 6.39 11.49 -14.25
CA ALA A 383 6.22 11.94 -15.63
C ALA A 383 5.00 12.88 -15.76
N PRO A 384 5.02 13.90 -16.65
CA PRO A 384 3.89 14.83 -16.81
C PRO A 384 2.55 14.14 -17.09
N ALA A 385 2.57 12.98 -17.75
CA ALA A 385 1.37 12.17 -17.97
C ALA A 385 0.80 11.59 -16.67
N HIS A 386 1.64 11.22 -15.71
CA HIS A 386 1.22 10.71 -14.41
C HIS A 386 0.62 11.82 -13.56
N VAL A 387 1.25 12.99 -13.53
CA VAL A 387 0.72 14.20 -12.86
C VAL A 387 -0.63 14.61 -13.43
N SER A 388 -0.78 14.60 -14.77
CA SER A 388 -2.07 14.88 -15.43
C SER A 388 -3.14 13.84 -15.06
N LEU A 389 -2.76 12.57 -14.91
CA LEU A 389 -3.67 11.51 -14.47
C LEU A 389 -4.07 11.69 -13.00
N ALA A 390 -3.12 12.06 -12.13
CA ALA A 390 -3.42 12.38 -10.72
C ALA A 390 -4.47 13.49 -10.62
N ARG A 391 -4.31 14.56 -11.40
CA ARG A 391 -5.29 15.65 -11.49
C ARG A 391 -6.66 15.17 -11.98
N LYS A 392 -6.70 14.37 -13.05
CA LYS A 392 -7.96 13.81 -13.58
C LYS A 392 -8.71 13.01 -12.53
N ILE A 393 -7.99 12.16 -11.76
CA ILE A 393 -8.60 11.37 -10.70
C ILE A 393 -9.10 12.29 -9.57
N ALA A 394 -8.32 13.30 -9.17
CA ALA A 394 -8.74 14.26 -8.15
C ALA A 394 -10.02 15.00 -8.56
N GLU A 395 -10.13 15.47 -9.82
CA GLU A 395 -11.32 16.13 -10.35
C GLU A 395 -12.53 15.19 -10.36
N GLU A 396 -12.39 13.91 -10.81
CA GLU A 396 -13.50 12.94 -10.85
C GLU A 396 -13.90 12.43 -9.46
N SER A 397 -13.06 12.59 -8.43
CA SER A 397 -13.34 12.12 -7.07
C SER A 397 -14.16 13.09 -6.22
N ILE A 398 -14.36 14.32 -6.68
CA ILE A 398 -15.12 15.35 -5.93
C ILE A 398 -16.60 15.00 -5.88
N VAL A 399 -17.19 15.05 -4.68
CA VAL A 399 -18.61 14.77 -4.46
C VAL A 399 -19.35 16.04 -4.02
N LEU A 400 -20.34 16.44 -4.80
CA LEU A 400 -21.26 17.52 -4.44
C LEU A 400 -22.41 16.95 -3.59
N LEU A 401 -22.31 17.09 -2.26
CA LEU A 401 -23.32 16.58 -1.34
C LEU A 401 -24.57 17.47 -1.26
N GLN A 402 -24.39 18.79 -1.31
CA GLN A 402 -25.46 19.75 -1.19
C GLN A 402 -25.19 20.99 -2.03
N ASN A 403 -26.23 21.48 -2.74
CA ASN A 403 -26.15 22.69 -3.54
C ASN A 403 -27.52 23.41 -3.56
N GLU A 404 -27.91 23.96 -2.41
CA GLU A 404 -29.17 24.68 -2.27
C GLU A 404 -29.09 26.05 -2.96
N ASN A 405 -30.19 26.45 -3.57
CA ASN A 405 -30.31 27.71 -4.31
C ASN A 405 -29.25 27.90 -5.43
N ASN A 406 -28.61 26.82 -5.89
CA ASN A 406 -27.52 26.86 -6.88
C ASN A 406 -26.38 27.79 -6.44
N ILE A 407 -25.96 27.71 -5.16
CA ILE A 407 -24.84 28.49 -4.66
C ILE A 407 -23.53 28.15 -5.38
N LEU A 408 -23.39 26.94 -5.88
CA LEU A 408 -22.32 26.47 -6.77
C LEU A 408 -22.85 26.25 -8.19
N PRO A 409 -22.05 26.53 -9.25
CA PRO A 409 -20.70 27.11 -9.20
C PRO A 409 -20.73 28.60 -8.85
N LEU A 410 -19.68 29.06 -8.16
CA LEU A 410 -19.49 30.47 -7.85
C LEU A 410 -19.36 31.31 -9.12
N GLN A 411 -20.14 32.39 -9.20
CA GLN A 411 -20.12 33.30 -10.35
C GLN A 411 -19.08 34.41 -10.11
N MET A 412 -17.84 34.19 -10.57
CA MET A 412 -16.71 35.07 -10.36
C MET A 412 -16.99 36.55 -10.68
N ASN A 413 -17.77 36.80 -11.74
CA ASN A 413 -18.12 38.15 -12.18
C ASN A 413 -19.10 38.88 -11.26
N LYS A 414 -19.70 38.19 -10.29
CA LYS A 414 -20.61 38.77 -9.30
C LYS A 414 -19.96 38.98 -7.93
N LEU A 415 -18.72 38.49 -7.74
CA LEU A 415 -18.00 38.55 -6.48
C LEU A 415 -16.89 39.60 -6.56
N LYS A 416 -16.56 40.19 -5.44
CA LYS A 416 -15.38 41.06 -5.24
C LYS A 416 -14.35 40.41 -4.33
N SER A 417 -14.81 39.51 -3.45
CA SER A 417 -13.97 38.89 -2.44
C SER A 417 -14.48 37.52 -2.02
N ILE A 418 -13.55 36.62 -1.69
CA ILE A 418 -13.78 35.28 -1.16
C ILE A 418 -13.00 35.13 0.14
N ALA A 419 -13.64 34.64 1.19
CA ALA A 419 -12.94 34.16 2.38
C ALA A 419 -12.64 32.66 2.22
N VAL A 420 -11.41 32.26 2.50
CA VAL A 420 -10.99 30.85 2.58
C VAL A 420 -10.55 30.61 4.01
N ILE A 421 -11.28 29.78 4.73
CA ILE A 421 -11.14 29.62 6.18
C ILE A 421 -11.04 28.14 6.51
N GLY A 422 -10.29 27.80 7.54
CA GLY A 422 -10.27 26.44 8.09
C GLY A 422 -8.88 25.80 8.15
N PRO A 423 -8.75 24.74 8.97
CA PRO A 423 -7.47 24.09 9.23
C PRO A 423 -6.86 23.43 7.97
N ASN A 424 -7.69 22.94 7.05
CA ASN A 424 -7.25 22.29 5.82
C ASN A 424 -7.22 23.21 4.60
N ALA A 425 -7.51 24.51 4.75
CA ALA A 425 -7.58 25.44 3.63
C ALA A 425 -6.24 25.65 2.92
N ASP A 426 -5.13 25.63 3.68
CA ASP A 426 -3.76 25.83 3.20
C ASP A 426 -2.85 24.66 3.62
N GLN A 427 -3.39 23.44 3.48
CA GLN A 427 -2.67 22.20 3.75
C GLN A 427 -2.92 21.21 2.61
N VAL A 428 -1.86 20.56 2.14
CA VAL A 428 -2.00 19.37 1.31
C VAL A 428 -2.43 18.21 2.20
N GLN A 429 -3.32 17.37 1.69
CA GLN A 429 -3.74 16.14 2.36
C GLN A 429 -3.53 14.98 1.40
N PHE A 430 -2.37 14.34 1.51
CA PHE A 430 -2.01 13.24 0.61
C PHE A 430 -2.67 11.93 1.01
N GLY A 431 -2.86 11.69 2.31
CA GLY A 431 -3.25 10.40 2.86
C GLY A 431 -2.07 9.60 3.42
N ASP A 432 -2.36 8.44 3.99
CA ASP A 432 -1.33 7.54 4.52
C ASP A 432 -0.54 6.86 3.40
N TYR A 433 0.60 6.28 3.73
CA TYR A 433 1.50 5.63 2.76
C TYR A 433 1.96 6.56 1.62
N THR A 434 2.37 7.78 1.97
CA THR A 434 2.96 8.77 1.06
C THR A 434 4.39 9.13 1.46
N TRP A 435 5.24 9.47 0.49
CA TRP A 435 6.62 9.88 0.74
C TRP A 435 6.74 11.31 1.29
N SER A 436 5.77 12.19 1.03
CA SER A 436 5.80 13.60 1.45
C SER A 436 4.61 13.99 2.32
N ARG A 437 4.83 15.04 3.12
CA ARG A 437 3.83 15.81 3.87
C ARG A 437 4.00 17.31 3.66
N ASP A 438 4.99 17.70 2.89
CA ASP A 438 5.32 19.11 2.68
C ASP A 438 4.37 19.70 1.64
N ASN A 439 3.77 20.85 1.95
CA ASN A 439 2.93 21.59 1.01
C ASN A 439 3.60 21.86 -0.33
N LYS A 440 4.93 22.01 -0.35
CA LYS A 440 5.69 22.24 -1.60
C LYS A 440 5.59 21.09 -2.63
N ASP A 441 5.19 19.89 -2.19
CA ASP A 441 5.09 18.70 -3.05
C ASP A 441 3.67 18.47 -3.58
N GLY A 442 2.76 19.43 -3.37
CA GLY A 442 1.40 19.42 -3.87
C GLY A 442 0.81 20.82 -3.97
N VAL A 443 -0.46 20.92 -4.33
CA VAL A 443 -1.18 22.19 -4.48
C VAL A 443 -2.31 22.26 -3.46
N THR A 444 -2.28 23.27 -2.58
CA THR A 444 -3.35 23.51 -1.61
C THR A 444 -4.56 24.19 -2.26
N LEU A 445 -5.75 24.04 -1.63
CA LEU A 445 -6.96 24.73 -2.11
C LEU A 445 -6.76 26.26 -2.14
N LEU A 446 -6.10 26.81 -1.12
CA LEU A 446 -5.81 28.26 -1.06
C LEU A 446 -4.91 28.71 -2.20
N GLU A 447 -3.85 27.94 -2.53
CA GLU A 447 -2.94 28.26 -3.63
C GLU A 447 -3.64 28.22 -4.98
N ALA A 448 -4.39 27.17 -5.25
CA ALA A 448 -5.16 27.04 -6.49
C ALA A 448 -6.20 28.14 -6.66
N LEU A 449 -6.89 28.51 -5.59
CA LEU A 449 -7.81 29.65 -5.61
C LEU A 449 -7.09 30.97 -5.86
N LYS A 450 -5.91 31.22 -5.25
CA LYS A 450 -5.10 32.41 -5.52
C LYS A 450 -4.71 32.49 -7.00
N GLU A 451 -4.26 31.38 -7.57
CA GLU A 451 -3.92 31.29 -8.99
C GLU A 451 -5.15 31.56 -9.88
N ARG A 452 -6.28 30.91 -9.56
CA ARG A 452 -7.53 30.99 -10.32
C ARG A 452 -8.14 32.39 -10.34
N VAL A 453 -8.16 33.07 -9.20
CA VAL A 453 -8.77 34.40 -9.08
C VAL A 453 -7.82 35.50 -9.55
N GLY A 454 -6.50 35.31 -9.46
CA GLY A 454 -5.49 36.30 -9.81
C GLY A 454 -5.77 37.65 -9.15
N ASN A 455 -5.80 38.73 -9.97
CA ASN A 455 -6.14 40.09 -9.52
C ASN A 455 -7.64 40.43 -9.66
N GLN A 456 -8.50 39.47 -10.05
CA GLN A 456 -9.93 39.74 -10.30
C GLN A 456 -10.73 39.85 -9.03
N LEU A 457 -10.36 39.13 -7.98
CA LEU A 457 -11.04 39.10 -6.68
C LEU A 457 -10.03 39.24 -5.55
N THR A 458 -10.47 39.80 -4.41
CA THR A 458 -9.71 39.76 -3.17
C THR A 458 -9.92 38.43 -2.49
N LEU A 459 -8.83 37.72 -2.18
CA LEU A 459 -8.85 36.48 -1.42
C LEU A 459 -8.38 36.76 0.01
N ASN A 460 -9.26 36.52 0.98
CA ASN A 460 -8.99 36.68 2.40
C ASN A 460 -8.82 35.31 3.04
N TYR A 461 -7.81 35.11 3.87
CA TYR A 461 -7.51 33.81 4.51
C TYR A 461 -7.44 33.94 6.02
N ALA A 462 -7.95 32.92 6.71
CA ALA A 462 -7.71 32.67 8.13
C ALA A 462 -7.77 31.18 8.44
N LYS A 463 -6.86 30.66 9.25
CA LYS A 463 -6.88 29.26 9.68
C LYS A 463 -8.07 28.95 10.58
N GLY A 464 -8.42 29.82 11.50
CA GLY A 464 -9.55 29.72 12.42
C GLY A 464 -9.31 28.77 13.60
N CYS A 465 -8.98 27.50 13.37
CA CYS A 465 -8.66 26.52 14.41
C CYS A 465 -7.66 25.48 13.90
N ASP A 466 -7.23 24.58 14.78
CA ASP A 466 -6.56 23.33 14.43
C ASP A 466 -7.57 22.18 14.26
N LEU A 467 -7.10 21.00 13.80
CA LEU A 467 -7.97 19.85 13.54
C LEU A 467 -8.50 19.18 14.81
N VAL A 468 -7.71 19.14 15.89
CA VAL A 468 -8.01 18.31 17.07
C VAL A 468 -8.07 19.09 18.40
N THR A 469 -7.76 20.38 18.41
CA THR A 469 -7.70 21.17 19.64
C THR A 469 -9.03 21.89 19.95
N ASP A 470 -9.25 22.23 21.21
CA ASP A 470 -10.39 23.03 21.65
C ASP A 470 -10.09 24.55 21.62
N ASP A 471 -8.96 24.95 21.01
CA ASP A 471 -8.54 26.36 20.94
C ASP A 471 -9.39 27.13 19.91
N ARG A 472 -10.05 28.17 20.39
CA ARG A 472 -10.87 29.11 19.62
C ARG A 472 -10.19 30.46 19.39
N SER A 473 -8.92 30.60 19.70
CA SER A 473 -8.21 31.90 19.62
C SER A 473 -8.22 32.52 18.22
N GLY A 474 -8.24 31.66 17.17
CA GLY A 474 -8.32 32.09 15.79
C GLY A 474 -9.72 32.46 15.28
N PHE A 475 -10.80 32.20 16.05
CA PHE A 475 -12.18 32.46 15.61
C PHE A 475 -12.44 33.95 15.32
N LYS A 476 -11.89 34.83 16.13
CA LYS A 476 -12.07 36.27 15.93
C LYS A 476 -11.55 36.72 14.57
N GLU A 477 -10.35 36.29 14.20
CA GLU A 477 -9.76 36.58 12.90
C GLU A 477 -10.59 35.99 11.75
N ALA A 478 -11.01 34.73 11.87
CA ALA A 478 -11.82 34.03 10.89
C ALA A 478 -13.17 34.76 10.66
N VAL A 479 -13.86 35.19 11.72
CA VAL A 479 -15.09 35.95 11.64
C VAL A 479 -14.87 37.35 11.02
N ASP A 480 -13.75 38.01 11.34
CA ASP A 480 -13.41 39.31 10.77
C ASP A 480 -13.11 39.20 9.26
N VAL A 481 -12.45 38.11 8.84
CA VAL A 481 -12.20 37.74 7.42
C VAL A 481 -13.51 37.44 6.70
N ALA A 482 -14.40 36.66 7.30
CA ALA A 482 -15.71 36.33 6.73
C ALA A 482 -16.56 37.57 6.49
N LYS A 483 -16.66 38.46 7.47
CA LYS A 483 -17.45 39.71 7.35
C LYS A 483 -17.00 40.62 6.23
N LYS A 484 -15.71 40.60 5.88
CA LYS A 484 -15.11 41.42 4.79
C LYS A 484 -15.29 40.79 3.39
N SER A 485 -15.82 39.58 3.32
CA SER A 485 -15.93 38.82 2.06
C SER A 485 -17.37 38.68 1.60
N ASP A 486 -17.56 38.42 0.31
CA ASP A 486 -18.90 38.23 -0.29
C ASP A 486 -19.40 36.79 -0.07
N VAL A 487 -18.49 35.84 -0.03
CA VAL A 487 -18.77 34.40 0.20
C VAL A 487 -17.61 33.78 1.01
N CYS A 488 -17.93 32.77 1.82
CA CYS A 488 -16.95 32.02 2.61
C CYS A 488 -16.86 30.57 2.14
N ILE A 489 -15.66 30.10 1.93
CA ILE A 489 -15.33 28.67 1.75
C ILE A 489 -14.65 28.21 3.03
N VAL A 490 -15.29 27.30 3.77
CA VAL A 490 -14.76 26.78 5.04
C VAL A 490 -14.29 25.34 4.82
N VAL A 491 -13.00 25.10 5.03
CA VAL A 491 -12.35 23.81 4.73
C VAL A 491 -12.03 23.10 6.03
N VAL A 492 -12.79 22.06 6.33
CA VAL A 492 -12.70 21.22 7.53
C VAL A 492 -12.40 19.77 7.17
N GLY A 493 -12.15 18.92 8.15
CA GLY A 493 -11.99 17.49 7.89
C GLY A 493 -10.95 16.80 8.76
N SER A 494 -10.11 15.98 8.13
CA SER A 494 -9.11 15.15 8.81
C SER A 494 -7.71 15.39 8.29
N ALA A 495 -6.72 14.88 9.01
CA ALA A 495 -5.36 14.69 8.51
C ALA A 495 -4.91 13.27 8.79
N SER A 496 -4.22 12.67 7.83
CA SER A 496 -3.72 11.30 7.92
C SER A 496 -2.40 11.25 8.68
N ALA A 497 -2.22 10.17 9.44
CA ALA A 497 -0.93 9.75 9.97
C ALA A 497 -0.14 9.09 8.84
N SER A 498 0.71 9.81 8.15
CA SER A 498 1.57 9.17 7.18
C SER A 498 2.77 8.48 7.85
N LEU A 499 3.48 7.65 7.10
CA LEU A 499 4.73 7.01 7.53
C LEU A 499 5.78 8.00 8.06
N ALA A 500 5.60 9.31 7.85
CA ALA A 500 6.58 10.32 8.16
C ALA A 500 6.48 11.03 9.52
N ARG A 501 5.49 10.74 10.45
CA ARG A 501 5.76 10.91 11.89
C ARG A 501 5.39 12.17 12.68
N ASP A 502 4.59 13.10 12.20
CA ASP A 502 3.93 14.05 13.11
C ASP A 502 2.48 13.62 13.33
N TYR A 503 2.21 13.04 14.49
CA TYR A 503 0.91 12.48 14.84
C TYR A 503 0.03 13.46 15.60
N SER A 504 0.48 14.67 15.88
CA SER A 504 -0.22 15.60 16.77
C SER A 504 -1.61 16.05 16.27
N ASN A 505 -1.82 16.03 14.94
CA ASN A 505 -3.08 16.39 14.29
C ASN A 505 -3.71 15.23 13.51
N ALA A 506 -3.17 14.02 13.63
CA ALA A 506 -3.69 12.87 12.90
C ALA A 506 -5.03 12.41 13.44
N THR A 507 -6.01 12.28 12.56
CA THR A 507 -7.37 11.81 12.84
C THR A 507 -7.81 10.69 11.89
N CYS A 508 -6.88 10.21 11.06
CA CYS A 508 -7.03 9.16 10.08
C CYS A 508 -5.68 8.48 9.88
N GLY A 509 -5.66 7.31 9.24
CA GLY A 509 -4.45 6.52 9.02
C GLY A 509 -4.32 5.34 9.99
N GLU A 510 -3.30 4.50 9.78
CA GLU A 510 -3.12 3.28 10.57
C GLU A 510 -2.85 3.57 12.05
N GLY A 511 -3.71 3.02 12.94
CA GLY A 511 -3.64 3.21 14.39
C GLY A 511 -4.25 4.53 14.89
N PHE A 512 -4.88 5.32 14.02
CA PHE A 512 -5.54 6.59 14.37
C PHE A 512 -7.06 6.48 14.23
N ASP A 513 -7.64 5.67 15.10
CA ASP A 513 -9.07 5.41 15.18
C ASP A 513 -9.78 6.53 15.95
N LEU A 514 -11.05 6.76 15.64
CA LEU A 514 -11.91 7.74 16.32
C LEU A 514 -12.93 7.04 17.21
N SER A 515 -13.28 7.69 18.33
CA SER A 515 -14.35 7.22 19.24
C SER A 515 -15.74 7.37 18.65
N ASP A 516 -15.94 8.39 17.80
CA ASP A 516 -17.20 8.71 17.12
C ASP A 516 -16.93 9.28 15.72
N LEU A 517 -17.98 9.71 15.03
CA LEU A 517 -17.90 10.20 13.66
C LEU A 517 -18.08 11.71 13.54
N THR A 518 -18.07 12.47 14.63
CA THR A 518 -18.16 13.94 14.57
C THR A 518 -16.83 14.57 14.15
N LEU A 519 -16.86 15.76 13.59
CA LEU A 519 -15.66 16.53 13.33
C LEU A 519 -14.88 16.75 14.63
N THR A 520 -13.58 16.50 14.60
CA THR A 520 -12.72 16.61 15.79
C THR A 520 -12.46 18.06 16.19
N GLY A 521 -12.15 18.29 17.47
CA GLY A 521 -11.87 19.61 18.01
C GLY A 521 -13.07 20.56 17.88
N VAL A 522 -12.81 21.80 17.51
CA VAL A 522 -13.82 22.88 17.39
C VAL A 522 -14.14 23.24 15.93
N GLN A 523 -13.96 22.32 15.01
CA GLN A 523 -14.15 22.57 13.58
C GLN A 523 -15.62 22.92 13.25
N GLU A 524 -16.61 22.21 13.82
CA GLU A 524 -18.03 22.50 13.61
C GLU A 524 -18.40 23.87 14.22
N ASP A 525 -17.91 24.17 15.43
CA ASP A 525 -18.09 25.49 16.06
C ASP A 525 -17.54 26.64 15.19
N LEU A 526 -16.42 26.42 14.48
CA LEU A 526 -15.89 27.38 13.53
C LEU A 526 -16.87 27.62 12.38
N VAL A 527 -17.43 26.56 11.79
CA VAL A 527 -18.44 26.68 10.73
C VAL A 527 -19.66 27.47 11.23
N GLU A 528 -20.14 27.16 12.44
CA GLU A 528 -21.26 27.90 13.08
C GLU A 528 -20.94 29.38 13.25
N ALA A 529 -19.75 29.72 13.75
CA ALA A 529 -19.32 31.09 13.94
C ALA A 529 -19.24 31.87 12.60
N ILE A 530 -18.80 31.23 11.54
CA ILE A 530 -18.78 31.84 10.21
C ILE A 530 -20.20 31.99 9.64
N HIS A 531 -21.06 30.97 9.77
CA HIS A 531 -22.46 31.04 9.37
C HIS A 531 -23.21 32.18 10.08
N ALA A 532 -22.98 32.39 11.37
CA ALA A 532 -23.57 33.46 12.17
C ALA A 532 -23.22 34.89 11.66
N THR A 533 -22.23 35.03 10.76
CA THR A 533 -21.95 36.34 10.12
C THR A 533 -23.00 36.74 9.09
N GLY A 534 -23.90 35.83 8.69
CA GLY A 534 -24.92 36.03 7.66
C GLY A 534 -24.36 36.00 6.23
N LYS A 535 -23.12 35.65 6.04
CA LYS A 535 -22.53 35.50 4.71
C LYS A 535 -22.88 34.12 4.11
N PRO A 536 -22.99 34.00 2.78
CA PRO A 536 -23.11 32.68 2.14
C PRO A 536 -21.88 31.82 2.47
N VAL A 537 -22.11 30.58 2.94
CA VAL A 537 -21.06 29.64 3.34
C VAL A 537 -21.12 28.39 2.46
N ILE A 538 -19.93 27.95 2.04
CA ILE A 538 -19.71 26.66 1.40
C ILE A 538 -18.74 25.90 2.31
N VAL A 539 -19.08 24.65 2.66
CA VAL A 539 -18.17 23.77 3.41
C VAL A 539 -17.50 22.80 2.42
N VAL A 540 -16.20 22.73 2.51
CA VAL A 540 -15.40 21.69 1.85
C VAL A 540 -14.91 20.74 2.94
N LEU A 541 -15.38 19.49 2.89
CA LEU A 541 -14.88 18.41 3.74
C LEU A 541 -13.67 17.77 3.03
N LEU A 542 -12.46 18.11 3.46
CA LEU A 542 -11.21 17.50 3.00
C LEU A 542 -10.80 16.40 3.97
N SER A 543 -11.02 15.12 3.60
CA SER A 543 -10.97 14.04 4.57
C SER A 543 -10.63 12.67 3.96
N GLY A 544 -10.03 11.78 4.78
CA GLY A 544 -9.83 10.36 4.47
C GLY A 544 -10.97 9.46 4.94
N LYS A 545 -11.99 10.01 5.62
CA LYS A 545 -13.17 9.24 6.10
C LYS A 545 -14.42 10.11 6.14
N PRO A 546 -15.62 9.52 6.09
CA PRO A 546 -16.87 10.25 6.31
C PRO A 546 -16.99 10.76 7.74
N PHE A 547 -17.62 11.93 7.89
CA PHE A 547 -18.01 12.51 9.18
C PHE A 547 -19.51 12.72 9.27
N ALA A 548 -20.07 12.64 10.48
CA ALA A 548 -21.42 13.06 10.77
C ALA A 548 -21.45 14.59 10.89
N MET A 549 -22.17 15.26 10.01
CA MET A 549 -22.24 16.71 9.89
C MET A 549 -23.70 17.20 9.90
N SER A 550 -24.49 16.76 10.91
CA SER A 550 -25.92 17.02 10.95
C SER A 550 -26.27 18.51 10.95
N TRP A 551 -25.59 19.29 11.81
CA TRP A 551 -25.81 20.74 11.88
C TRP A 551 -25.40 21.43 10.56
N ILE A 552 -24.23 21.07 10.01
CA ILE A 552 -23.74 21.61 8.73
C ILE A 552 -24.73 21.32 7.60
N LYS A 553 -25.25 20.08 7.52
CA LYS A 553 -26.23 19.69 6.52
C LYS A 553 -27.53 20.52 6.60
N GLU A 554 -27.99 20.85 7.80
CA GLU A 554 -29.24 21.59 8.01
C GLU A 554 -29.09 23.10 7.74
N ASN A 555 -27.87 23.66 7.90
CA ASN A 555 -27.66 25.11 7.90
C ASN A 555 -26.80 25.63 6.74
N ILE A 556 -26.02 24.80 6.07
CA ILE A 556 -25.06 25.23 5.06
C ILE A 556 -25.57 24.86 3.66
N PRO A 557 -25.79 25.84 2.76
CA PRO A 557 -26.39 25.60 1.45
C PRO A 557 -25.46 24.87 0.43
N GLY A 558 -24.15 24.92 0.61
CA GLY A 558 -23.19 24.27 -0.30
C GLY A 558 -22.23 23.37 0.48
N ILE A 559 -22.22 22.06 0.18
CA ILE A 559 -21.33 21.08 0.81
C ILE A 559 -20.67 20.25 -0.28
N VAL A 560 -19.33 20.26 -0.28
CA VAL A 560 -18.47 19.51 -1.18
C VAL A 560 -17.60 18.58 -0.36
N VAL A 561 -17.48 17.32 -0.78
CA VAL A 561 -16.47 16.40 -0.22
C VAL A 561 -15.33 16.30 -1.22
N GLN A 562 -14.16 16.58 -0.72
CA GLN A 562 -12.89 16.29 -1.36
C GLN A 562 -12.18 15.24 -0.50
N TRP A 563 -12.14 14.01 -0.98
CA TRP A 563 -11.32 12.99 -0.35
C TRP A 563 -9.84 13.34 -0.51
N TYR A 564 -8.94 12.68 0.19
CA TYR A 564 -7.50 12.98 0.06
C TYR A 564 -7.06 12.93 -1.41
N PRO A 565 -6.78 14.10 -2.01
CA PRO A 565 -6.74 14.26 -3.46
C PRO A 565 -5.35 14.05 -4.08
N GLY A 566 -4.34 13.72 -3.27
CA GLY A 566 -2.97 13.65 -3.72
C GLY A 566 -2.35 15.02 -4.03
N GLU A 567 -1.32 15.04 -4.88
CA GLU A 567 -0.53 16.25 -5.16
C GLU A 567 -1.27 17.34 -5.94
N GLN A 568 -2.37 16.99 -6.60
CA GLN A 568 -3.15 17.90 -7.45
C GLN A 568 -4.48 18.32 -6.78
N GLY A 569 -4.47 18.44 -5.45
CA GLY A 569 -5.68 18.69 -4.67
C GLY A 569 -6.30 20.07 -4.83
N GLY A 570 -5.53 21.07 -5.13
CA GLY A 570 -6.03 22.43 -5.39
C GLY A 570 -6.63 22.57 -6.78
#